data_e4ffa712dc0f9dda964d8fd37e61f5da
#
_entry.id   e4ffa712dc0f9dda964d8fd37e61f5da
#
_cell.length_a   1.000
_cell.length_b   1.000
_cell.length_c   1.000
_cell.angle_alpha   90.00
_cell.angle_beta   90.00
_cell.angle_gamma   90.00
#
_symmetry.space_group_name_H-M   'P 1'
#
loop_
_entity.id
_entity.type
_entity.pdbx_description
1 polymer ?
#
loop_
_entity_poly.entity_id
_entity_poly.type
_entity_poly.pdbx_seq_one_letter_code
_entity_poly.pdbx_strand_id
1 'polypeptide(L)'
;MVTARAVAETVTDPELPMLTLADLGVLRDVQETPDGVIVTITPTYTGCPAMDAMRADLSSALHRAGYSDVDVRTVLAPAWTTDWISPAGRLKLAEAGIAPPGVAPRGPIPLSLVAPVKRVPCPQCGSADTELLSEFSATACKALRRCRSCAEPFEHVKEI
;
A
#
# COMPACT_ATOMS: atom_id res chain seq x y z
N MET A 1 22.89 -16.79 7.85
CA MET A 1 22.31 -16.68 6.49
C MET A 1 21.03 -15.86 6.61
N VAL A 2 20.86 -14.88 5.75
CA VAL A 2 19.62 -14.07 5.73
C VAL A 2 18.55 -14.90 5.02
N THR A 3 17.36 -15.02 5.60
CA THR A 3 16.25 -15.79 5.00
C THR A 3 15.66 -15.04 3.80
N ALA A 4 15.07 -15.78 2.84
CA ALA A 4 14.39 -15.17 1.69
C ALA A 4 13.28 -14.21 2.13
N ARG A 5 12.54 -14.53 3.20
CA ARG A 5 11.54 -13.67 3.78
C ARG A 5 12.14 -12.34 4.25
N ALA A 6 13.23 -12.36 5.01
CA ALA A 6 13.87 -11.15 5.48
C ALA A 6 14.37 -10.26 4.33
N VAL A 7 14.83 -10.86 3.22
CA VAL A 7 15.19 -10.12 2.01
C VAL A 7 13.96 -9.50 1.33
N ALA A 8 12.90 -10.29 1.11
CA ALA A 8 11.68 -9.82 0.46
C ALA A 8 11.00 -8.67 1.23
N GLU A 9 11.04 -8.70 2.57
CA GLU A 9 10.48 -7.67 3.45
C GLU A 9 11.21 -6.33 3.36
N THR A 10 12.41 -6.27 2.77
CA THR A 10 13.14 -5.01 2.54
C THR A 10 12.77 -4.30 1.25
N VAL A 11 12.07 -4.97 0.33
CA VAL A 11 11.71 -4.41 -0.97
C VAL A 11 10.62 -3.36 -0.79
N THR A 12 10.88 -2.14 -1.32
CA THR A 12 9.97 -1.00 -1.20
C THR A 12 9.01 -0.93 -2.38
N ASP A 13 7.88 -0.26 -2.16
CA ASP A 13 6.93 0.05 -3.22
C ASP A 13 7.48 1.16 -4.12
N PRO A 14 7.43 1.03 -5.46
CA PRO A 14 7.98 2.03 -6.38
C PRO A 14 7.20 3.36 -6.37
N GLU A 15 5.91 3.35 -5.99
CA GLU A 15 5.08 4.56 -5.90
C GLU A 15 5.07 5.17 -4.50
N LEU A 16 5.37 4.39 -3.47
CA LEU A 16 5.44 4.77 -2.06
C LEU A 16 6.79 4.31 -1.47
N PRO A 17 7.93 4.91 -1.86
CA PRO A 17 9.26 4.40 -1.53
C PRO A 17 9.58 4.41 -0.03
N MET A 18 8.77 5.10 0.80
CA MET A 18 8.87 5.05 2.25
C MET A 18 8.27 3.75 2.84
N LEU A 19 7.49 3.00 2.07
CA LEU A 19 6.87 1.74 2.50
C LEU A 19 7.52 0.54 1.83
N THR A 20 7.67 -0.54 2.57
CA THR A 20 7.96 -1.85 1.98
C THR A 20 6.68 -2.52 1.50
N LEU A 21 6.83 -3.51 0.61
CA LEU A 21 5.71 -4.35 0.17
C LEU A 21 5.07 -5.11 1.34
N ALA A 22 5.86 -5.40 2.38
CA ALA A 22 5.38 -5.96 3.64
C ALA A 22 4.56 -4.95 4.45
N ASP A 23 5.01 -3.70 4.57
CA ASP A 23 4.26 -2.61 5.23
C ASP A 23 2.89 -2.40 4.60
N LEU A 24 2.82 -2.48 3.27
CA LEU A 24 1.57 -2.36 2.51
C LEU A 24 0.67 -3.59 2.59
N GLY A 25 1.19 -4.74 3.03
CA GLY A 25 0.49 -6.01 2.95
C GLY A 25 0.34 -6.56 1.53
N VAL A 26 1.10 -6.03 0.57
CA VAL A 26 1.23 -6.55 -0.80
C VAL A 26 2.01 -7.86 -0.80
N LEU A 27 3.10 -7.94 -0.01
CA LEU A 27 3.84 -9.18 0.21
C LEU A 27 3.01 -10.10 1.11
N ARG A 28 2.54 -11.23 0.55
CA ARG A 28 1.64 -12.16 1.25
C ARG A 28 2.36 -13.34 1.86
N ASP A 29 3.24 -13.96 1.09
CA ASP A 29 3.97 -15.13 1.54
C ASP A 29 5.33 -15.25 0.85
N VAL A 30 6.26 -15.90 1.54
CA VAL A 30 7.57 -16.28 1.02
C VAL A 30 7.87 -17.69 1.49
N GLN A 31 8.03 -18.61 0.55
CA GLN A 31 8.32 -20.02 0.79
C GLN A 31 9.67 -20.38 0.21
N GLU A 32 10.57 -20.88 1.05
CA GLU A 32 11.82 -21.47 0.61
C GLU A 32 11.57 -22.96 0.34
N THR A 33 11.92 -23.42 -0.86
CA THR A 33 11.80 -24.81 -1.30
C THR A 33 13.19 -25.37 -1.63
N PRO A 34 13.35 -26.68 -1.76
CA PRO A 34 14.63 -27.25 -2.19
C PRO A 34 15.12 -26.74 -3.55
N ASP A 35 14.18 -26.33 -4.41
CA ASP A 35 14.47 -25.90 -5.79
C ASP A 35 14.58 -24.38 -5.92
N GLY A 36 14.12 -23.59 -4.91
CA GLY A 36 14.15 -22.11 -5.00
C GLY A 36 13.24 -21.40 -4.02
N VAL A 37 12.84 -20.19 -4.35
CA VAL A 37 11.97 -19.33 -3.54
C VAL A 37 10.70 -18.99 -4.30
N ILE A 38 9.54 -19.20 -3.67
CA ILE A 38 8.25 -18.77 -4.18
C ILE A 38 7.80 -17.57 -3.34
N VAL A 39 7.57 -16.43 -3.99
CA VAL A 39 7.04 -15.21 -3.39
C VAL A 39 5.63 -14.96 -3.89
N THR A 40 4.68 -14.76 -2.98
CA THR A 40 3.29 -14.44 -3.32
C THR A 40 2.98 -12.99 -3.00
N ILE A 41 2.46 -12.26 -3.98
CA ILE A 41 2.06 -10.86 -3.84
C ILE A 41 0.61 -10.66 -4.29
N THR A 42 -0.08 -9.68 -3.65
CA THR A 42 -1.43 -9.27 -4.02
C THR A 42 -1.44 -7.78 -4.31
N PRO A 43 -1.83 -7.33 -5.52
CA PRO A 43 -1.88 -5.92 -5.86
C PRO A 43 -2.96 -5.17 -5.07
N THR A 44 -2.75 -3.89 -4.86
CA THR A 44 -3.72 -3.01 -4.18
C THR A 44 -4.99 -2.79 -5.01
N TYR A 45 -4.91 -2.93 -6.33
CA TYR A 45 -6.04 -2.93 -7.25
C TYR A 45 -5.68 -3.67 -8.55
N THR A 46 -6.72 -4.14 -9.24
CA THR A 46 -6.53 -4.85 -10.51
C THR A 46 -5.99 -3.91 -11.59
N GLY A 47 -4.88 -4.29 -12.23
CA GLY A 47 -4.23 -3.46 -13.26
C GLY A 47 -3.26 -2.42 -12.72
N CYS A 48 -2.74 -2.59 -11.49
CA CYS A 48 -1.68 -1.73 -10.94
C CYS A 48 -0.46 -1.72 -11.88
N PRO A 49 -0.03 -0.55 -12.39
CA PRO A 49 1.11 -0.46 -13.31
C PRO A 49 2.45 -0.79 -12.64
N ALA A 50 2.52 -0.70 -11.31
CA ALA A 50 3.72 -0.99 -10.53
C ALA A 50 4.02 -2.49 -10.38
N MET A 51 3.11 -3.39 -10.80
CA MET A 51 3.26 -4.84 -10.56
C MET A 51 4.50 -5.44 -11.18
N ASP A 52 4.86 -5.04 -12.40
CA ASP A 52 6.05 -5.56 -13.07
C ASP A 52 7.33 -5.07 -12.38
N ALA A 53 7.35 -3.82 -11.92
CA ALA A 53 8.45 -3.28 -11.13
C ALA A 53 8.60 -4.03 -9.79
N MET A 54 7.52 -4.25 -9.05
CA MET A 54 7.54 -5.00 -7.79
C MET A 54 8.08 -6.42 -7.97
N ARG A 55 7.66 -7.12 -9.05
CA ARG A 55 8.17 -8.46 -9.37
C ARG A 55 9.66 -8.44 -9.68
N ALA A 56 10.11 -7.49 -10.51
CA ALA A 56 11.50 -7.34 -10.88
C ALA A 56 12.37 -7.02 -9.66
N ASP A 57 11.91 -6.14 -8.77
CA ASP A 57 12.62 -5.74 -7.56
C ASP A 57 12.75 -6.90 -6.55
N LEU A 58 11.66 -7.64 -6.32
CA LEU A 58 11.67 -8.85 -5.49
C LEU A 58 12.63 -9.91 -6.03
N SER A 59 12.52 -10.21 -7.33
CA SER A 59 13.41 -11.18 -7.99
C SER A 59 14.87 -10.74 -7.90
N SER A 60 15.15 -9.47 -8.20
CA SER A 60 16.51 -8.91 -8.14
C SER A 60 17.09 -8.93 -6.73
N ALA A 61 16.30 -8.60 -5.71
CA ALA A 61 16.73 -8.62 -4.31
C ALA A 61 17.10 -10.03 -3.86
N LEU A 62 16.27 -11.02 -4.19
CA LEU A 62 16.51 -12.43 -3.84
C LEU A 62 17.69 -13.01 -4.60
N HIS A 63 17.85 -12.70 -5.90
CA HIS A 63 19.04 -13.15 -6.67
C HIS A 63 20.33 -12.58 -6.08
N ARG A 64 20.35 -11.27 -5.70
CA ARG A 64 21.52 -10.67 -5.01
C ARG A 64 21.83 -11.33 -3.67
N ALA A 65 20.82 -11.89 -3.01
CA ALA A 65 20.99 -12.62 -1.75
C ALA A 65 21.46 -14.09 -1.95
N GLY A 66 21.58 -14.54 -3.20
CA GLY A 66 22.13 -15.85 -3.56
C GLY A 66 21.08 -16.91 -3.90
N TYR A 67 19.81 -16.56 -4.01
CA TYR A 67 18.76 -17.48 -4.46
C TYR A 67 18.75 -17.54 -5.99
N SER A 68 19.01 -18.72 -6.55
CA SER A 68 19.16 -18.91 -8.01
C SER A 68 17.83 -19.05 -8.73
N ASP A 69 16.82 -19.61 -8.08
CA ASP A 69 15.48 -19.78 -8.66
C ASP A 69 14.46 -19.01 -7.82
N VAL A 70 13.79 -18.03 -8.44
CA VAL A 70 12.83 -17.14 -7.79
C VAL A 70 11.57 -17.04 -8.63
N ASP A 71 10.46 -17.52 -8.09
CA ASP A 71 9.14 -17.46 -8.71
C ASP A 71 8.25 -16.44 -7.95
N VAL A 72 7.94 -15.32 -8.58
CA VAL A 72 7.06 -14.29 -8.00
C VAL A 72 5.65 -14.43 -8.58
N ARG A 73 4.74 -14.91 -7.74
CA ARG A 73 3.34 -15.19 -8.09
C ARG A 73 2.42 -14.07 -7.65
N THR A 74 1.50 -13.68 -8.54
CA THR A 74 0.42 -12.76 -8.19
C THR A 74 -0.85 -13.54 -7.89
N VAL A 75 -1.47 -13.25 -6.75
CA VAL A 75 -2.78 -13.77 -6.37
C VAL A 75 -3.75 -12.60 -6.17
N LEU A 76 -5.00 -12.77 -6.64
CA LEU A 76 -6.04 -11.75 -6.57
C LEU A 76 -7.10 -12.06 -5.52
N ALA A 77 -7.06 -13.25 -4.95
CA ALA A 77 -7.99 -13.69 -3.92
C ALA A 77 -7.21 -14.24 -2.69
N PRO A 78 -7.53 -13.78 -1.49
CA PRO A 78 -8.47 -12.69 -1.20
C PRO A 78 -7.98 -11.35 -1.79
N ALA A 79 -8.93 -10.45 -2.13
CA ALA A 79 -8.59 -9.12 -2.61
C ALA A 79 -7.84 -8.34 -1.53
N TRP A 80 -6.90 -7.50 -1.96
CA TRP A 80 -6.17 -6.62 -1.06
C TRP A 80 -7.13 -5.63 -0.38
N THR A 81 -6.85 -5.29 0.86
CA THR A 81 -7.57 -4.28 1.63
C THR A 81 -6.59 -3.40 2.39
N THR A 82 -6.94 -2.15 2.58
CA THR A 82 -6.15 -1.20 3.39
C THR A 82 -6.01 -1.61 4.86
N ASP A 83 -6.83 -2.54 5.34
CA ASP A 83 -6.66 -3.12 6.68
C ASP A 83 -5.36 -3.96 6.80
N TRP A 84 -4.76 -4.35 5.67
CA TRP A 84 -3.50 -5.10 5.66
C TRP A 84 -2.26 -4.22 5.80
N ILE A 85 -2.42 -2.90 5.68
CA ILE A 85 -1.32 -1.97 5.93
C ILE A 85 -0.92 -2.07 7.40
N SER A 86 0.36 -2.32 7.64
CA SER A 86 0.89 -2.46 9.00
C SER A 86 0.77 -1.15 9.79
N PRO A 87 0.73 -1.21 11.13
CA PRO A 87 0.80 0.01 11.96
C PRO A 87 2.03 0.86 11.65
N ALA A 88 3.19 0.23 11.42
CA ALA A 88 4.42 0.91 11.01
C ALA A 88 4.26 1.59 9.64
N GLY A 89 3.63 0.93 8.67
CA GLY A 89 3.33 1.50 7.37
C GLY A 89 2.42 2.73 7.46
N ARG A 90 1.40 2.70 8.31
CA ARG A 90 0.52 3.86 8.56
C ARG A 90 1.28 5.06 9.16
N LEU A 91 2.21 4.81 10.08
CA LEU A 91 3.07 5.86 10.64
C LEU A 91 3.99 6.46 9.58
N LYS A 92 4.64 5.64 8.76
CA LYS A 92 5.50 6.09 7.67
C LYS A 92 4.74 6.94 6.64
N LEU A 93 3.48 6.59 6.32
CA LEU A 93 2.63 7.42 5.47
C LEU A 93 2.41 8.80 6.09
N ALA A 94 2.00 8.85 7.37
CA ALA A 94 1.74 10.10 8.07
C ALA A 94 3.00 10.98 8.14
N GLU A 95 4.16 10.41 8.45
CA GLU A 95 5.45 11.09 8.48
C GLU A 95 5.85 11.64 7.10
N ALA A 96 5.47 10.96 6.03
CA ALA A 96 5.69 11.43 4.66
C ALA A 96 4.64 12.47 4.20
N GLY A 97 3.71 12.88 5.06
CA GLY A 97 2.68 13.85 4.73
C GLY A 97 1.51 13.27 3.92
N ILE A 98 1.35 11.96 3.91
CA ILE A 98 0.24 11.25 3.27
C ILE A 98 -0.72 10.78 4.38
N ALA A 99 -1.99 11.18 4.29
CA ALA A 99 -2.98 10.72 5.26
C ALA A 99 -3.23 9.22 5.10
N PRO A 100 -3.00 8.41 6.16
CA PRO A 100 -3.27 6.98 6.09
C PRO A 100 -4.77 6.70 6.00
N PRO A 101 -5.16 5.53 5.46
CA PRO A 101 -6.57 5.16 5.35
C PRO A 101 -7.18 4.91 6.73
N GLY A 102 -8.48 5.14 6.84
CA GLY A 102 -9.29 4.66 7.96
C GLY A 102 -9.50 3.15 7.90
N VAL A 103 -10.54 2.68 8.60
CA VAL A 103 -10.96 1.27 8.54
C VAL A 103 -11.67 1.02 7.21
N ALA A 104 -11.32 -0.08 6.53
CA ALA A 104 -11.99 -0.46 5.30
C ALA A 104 -13.47 -0.81 5.55
N PRO A 105 -14.39 -0.43 4.64
CA PRO A 105 -15.79 -0.80 4.76
C PRO A 105 -15.95 -2.32 4.75
N ARG A 106 -16.73 -2.85 5.69
CA ARG A 106 -17.05 -4.29 5.78
C ARG A 106 -18.53 -4.51 5.53
N GLY A 107 -18.84 -5.46 4.64
CA GLY A 107 -20.20 -5.86 4.33
C GLY A 107 -20.90 -4.97 3.30
N PRO A 108 -22.23 -5.11 3.15
CA PRO A 108 -23.00 -4.34 2.18
C PRO A 108 -22.92 -2.85 2.45
N ILE A 109 -22.55 -2.06 1.44
CA ILE A 109 -22.53 -0.61 1.53
C ILE A 109 -23.97 -0.12 1.33
N PRO A 110 -24.60 0.57 2.32
CA PRO A 110 -25.94 1.12 2.14
C PRO A 110 -25.88 2.19 1.03
N LEU A 111 -26.79 2.08 0.07
CA LEU A 111 -26.98 3.11 -0.94
C LEU A 111 -27.56 4.36 -0.26
N SER A 112 -26.72 5.36 -0.07
CA SER A 112 -27.13 6.68 0.42
C SER A 112 -27.13 7.67 -0.74
N LEU A 113 -28.22 8.43 -0.88
CA LEU A 113 -28.32 9.52 -1.86
C LEU A 113 -27.45 10.73 -1.46
N VAL A 114 -27.00 10.77 -0.22
CA VAL A 114 -26.06 11.78 0.29
C VAL A 114 -24.73 11.11 0.53
N ALA A 115 -23.70 11.56 -0.17
CA ALA A 115 -22.35 11.05 0.06
C ALA A 115 -21.93 11.32 1.52
N PRO A 116 -21.47 10.31 2.27
CA PRO A 116 -21.02 10.53 3.64
C PRO A 116 -19.81 11.46 3.62
N VAL A 117 -19.86 12.52 4.45
CA VAL A 117 -18.72 13.43 4.60
C VAL A 117 -17.61 12.69 5.34
N LYS A 118 -16.60 12.22 4.59
CA LYS A 118 -15.46 11.52 5.14
C LYS A 118 -14.49 12.53 5.76
N ARG A 119 -14.32 12.45 7.06
CA ARG A 119 -13.35 13.27 7.79
C ARG A 119 -11.99 12.59 7.75
N VAL A 120 -11.04 13.21 7.07
CA VAL A 120 -9.66 12.76 6.98
C VAL A 120 -8.78 13.82 7.64
N PRO A 121 -8.13 13.52 8.78
CA PRO A 121 -7.26 14.47 9.45
C PRO A 121 -6.08 14.89 8.57
N CYS A 122 -5.73 16.16 8.65
CA CYS A 122 -4.54 16.68 7.98
C CYS A 122 -3.27 16.08 8.60
N PRO A 123 -2.37 15.46 7.84
CA PRO A 123 -1.15 14.88 8.39
C PRO A 123 -0.16 15.94 8.90
N GLN A 124 -0.31 17.21 8.53
CA GLN A 124 0.57 18.29 8.97
C GLN A 124 0.12 18.92 10.30
N CYS A 125 -1.16 19.26 10.44
CA CYS A 125 -1.65 19.98 11.61
C CYS A 125 -2.71 19.24 12.43
N GLY A 126 -3.11 18.03 12.01
CA GLY A 126 -4.11 17.21 12.70
C GLY A 126 -5.56 17.68 12.58
N SER A 127 -5.83 18.80 11.92
CA SER A 127 -7.19 19.34 11.78
C SER A 127 -8.08 18.38 10.98
N ALA A 128 -9.30 18.15 11.46
CA ALA A 128 -10.33 17.41 10.75
C ALA A 128 -11.06 18.23 9.68
N ASP A 129 -10.83 19.56 9.65
CA ASP A 129 -11.43 20.45 8.65
C ASP A 129 -10.65 20.39 7.33
N THR A 130 -10.97 19.38 6.55
CA THR A 130 -10.33 19.10 5.26
C THR A 130 -11.37 18.89 4.19
N GLU A 131 -11.04 19.25 2.96
CA GLU A 131 -11.90 19.09 1.79
C GLU A 131 -11.25 18.19 0.74
N LEU A 132 -12.07 17.46 -0.01
CA LEU A 132 -11.65 16.68 -1.15
C LEU A 132 -11.48 17.62 -2.35
N LEU A 133 -10.30 17.61 -2.97
CA LEU A 133 -10.03 18.34 -4.22
C LEU A 133 -10.22 17.43 -5.44
N SER A 134 -9.80 16.16 -5.33
CA SER A 134 -9.91 15.17 -6.39
C SER A 134 -10.00 13.75 -5.81
N GLU A 135 -10.85 12.91 -6.40
CA GLU A 135 -10.92 11.48 -6.09
C GLU A 135 -9.66 10.72 -6.51
N PHE A 136 -8.83 11.32 -7.35
CA PHE A 136 -7.59 10.74 -7.85
C PHE A 136 -6.43 11.70 -7.64
N SER A 137 -5.26 11.15 -7.28
CA SER A 137 -3.99 11.86 -7.21
C SER A 137 -3.01 11.25 -8.23
N ALA A 138 -1.73 11.18 -7.91
CA ALA A 138 -0.72 10.56 -8.78
C ALA A 138 -1.04 9.09 -9.10
N THR A 139 -1.74 8.40 -8.22
CA THR A 139 -2.18 7.00 -8.39
C THR A 139 -3.66 6.84 -8.08
N ALA A 140 -4.28 5.78 -8.62
CA ALA A 140 -5.71 5.53 -8.45
C ALA A 140 -6.11 5.19 -6.99
N CYS A 141 -5.17 4.70 -6.18
CA CYS A 141 -5.38 4.36 -4.78
C CYS A 141 -5.35 5.57 -3.83
N LYS A 142 -4.97 6.75 -4.33
CA LYS A 142 -4.89 7.98 -3.54
C LYS A 142 -5.83 9.05 -4.04
N ALA A 143 -6.40 9.82 -3.11
CA ALA A 143 -7.17 11.04 -3.35
C ALA A 143 -6.33 12.26 -3.00
N LEU A 144 -6.64 13.42 -3.60
CA LEU A 144 -6.04 14.70 -3.24
C LEU A 144 -7.00 15.51 -2.36
N ARG A 145 -6.50 16.00 -1.25
CA ARG A 145 -7.26 16.80 -0.28
C ARG A 145 -6.52 18.09 0.05
N ARG A 146 -7.22 19.03 0.67
CA ARG A 146 -6.64 20.25 1.23
C ARG A 146 -7.16 20.47 2.66
N CYS A 147 -6.24 20.84 3.54
CA CYS A 147 -6.60 21.32 4.87
C CYS A 147 -7.10 22.77 4.80
N ARG A 148 -8.27 23.06 5.40
CA ARG A 148 -8.79 24.43 5.48
C ARG A 148 -8.15 25.23 6.61
N SER A 149 -7.54 24.54 7.59
CA SER A 149 -6.91 25.21 8.74
C SER A 149 -5.49 25.70 8.43
N CYS A 150 -4.65 24.88 7.78
CA CYS A 150 -3.27 25.25 7.44
C CYS A 150 -3.03 25.45 5.93
N ALA A 151 -4.07 25.29 5.10
CA ALA A 151 -4.06 25.42 3.65
C ALA A 151 -3.19 24.38 2.90
N GLU A 152 -2.56 23.42 3.60
CA GLU A 152 -1.69 22.41 3.00
C GLU A 152 -2.50 21.43 2.15
N PRO A 153 -2.14 21.22 0.87
CA PRO A 153 -2.63 20.10 0.08
C PRO A 153 -1.91 18.81 0.49
N PHE A 154 -2.62 17.69 0.52
CA PHE A 154 -2.05 16.40 0.87
C PHE A 154 -2.77 15.25 0.17
N GLU A 155 -2.05 14.15 -0.01
CA GLU A 155 -2.63 12.90 -0.50
C GLU A 155 -3.24 12.10 0.64
N HIS A 156 -4.27 11.34 0.33
CA HIS A 156 -4.94 10.42 1.24
C HIS A 156 -5.08 9.06 0.58
N VAL A 157 -4.59 8.00 1.22
CA VAL A 157 -4.81 6.62 0.76
C VAL A 157 -6.27 6.26 1.00
N LYS A 158 -6.99 5.93 -0.07
CA LYS A 158 -8.43 5.60 0.01
C LYS A 158 -8.62 4.23 0.67
N GLU A 159 -9.70 4.09 1.44
CA GLU A 159 -10.07 2.81 2.03
C GLU A 159 -10.64 1.88 0.95
N ILE A 160 -10.08 0.69 0.86
CA ILE A 160 -10.45 -0.37 -0.09
C ILE A 160 -10.63 -1.66 0.69
#